data_43d42ea9cfb930cfcdf67e8ada47bd74
#
_entry.id   43d42ea9cfb930cfcdf67e8ada47bd74
#
_cell.length_a   1.000
_cell.length_b   1.000
_cell.length_c   1.000
_cell.angle_alpha   90.00
_cell.angle_beta   90.00
_cell.angle_gamma   90.00
#
_symmetry.space_group_name_H-M   'P 1'
#
loop_
_entity.id
_entity.type
_entity.pdbx_description
1 polymer ?
#
loop_
_entity_poly.entity_id
_entity_poly.type
_entity_poly.pdbx_seq_one_letter_code
_entity_poly.pdbx_strand_id
1 'polypeptide(L)'
;METKCLHELMPLTGQAQQWADVCVYGVSSDSRQVKQGDLFITCLGEPKRLHCYVKQAQERGAVAVVIDAQQAFKLDSSGLTVPIISLPNLVSMQGLIAARINHDPSQHMSLIGITGTNGKTSCSQFIAQCFSDLGLTCGVVGTLGYGLLDTLVQGPNTTPDEVTMQSQLGAMAQAGAVACAIEVSSHGLAQGRLNGCRFETAVFTNLTQDHLDYHGTMQAYGEVKAQLFSWPSLRTAVVNFDDDFGRGLLNEIAPSVKTYTYSAQICQVDYADVGVSSLVQHEHGIEAVINTPKGQSLLKVGLI
;
A
#
# COMPACT_ATOMS: atom_id res chain seq x y z
N MET A 1 17.90 -14.04 9.27
CA MET A 1 16.96 -12.91 9.49
C MET A 1 17.44 -12.18 10.71
N GLU A 2 17.68 -10.88 10.60
CA GLU A 2 17.95 -10.05 11.77
C GLU A 2 16.70 -9.95 12.61
N THR A 3 16.84 -10.15 13.91
CA THR A 3 15.76 -10.00 14.88
C THR A 3 15.65 -8.53 15.29
N LYS A 4 14.46 -8.10 15.66
CA LYS A 4 14.20 -6.78 16.26
C LYS A 4 13.68 -6.96 17.68
N CYS A 5 14.20 -6.17 18.61
CA CYS A 5 13.69 -6.15 19.98
C CYS A 5 12.46 -5.25 20.09
N LEU A 6 11.56 -5.53 21.02
CA LEU A 6 10.30 -4.77 21.17
C LEU A 6 10.53 -3.28 21.41
N HIS A 7 11.61 -2.88 22.10
CA HIS A 7 11.93 -1.47 22.32
C HIS A 7 12.34 -0.71 21.04
N GLU A 8 12.83 -1.43 20.01
CA GLU A 8 13.14 -0.84 18.71
C GLU A 8 11.87 -0.63 17.86
N LEU A 9 10.82 -1.38 18.15
CA LEU A 9 9.60 -1.42 17.35
C LEU A 9 8.56 -0.39 17.81
N MET A 10 8.46 -0.18 19.12
CA MET A 10 7.40 0.63 19.71
C MET A 10 7.80 1.22 21.07
N PRO A 11 7.17 2.33 21.49
CA PRO A 11 7.37 2.85 22.84
C PRO A 11 6.79 1.88 23.88
N LEU A 12 7.62 1.44 24.81
CA LEU A 12 7.21 0.58 25.91
C LEU A 12 7.12 1.42 27.20
N THR A 13 6.00 1.35 27.89
CA THR A 13 5.76 2.10 29.13
C THR A 13 5.26 1.18 30.26
N GLY A 14 5.52 1.58 31.51
CA GLY A 14 5.07 0.83 32.68
C GLY A 14 5.60 -0.60 32.70
N GLN A 15 4.71 -1.55 32.96
CA GLN A 15 5.08 -2.98 33.04
C GLN A 15 5.63 -3.57 31.73
N ALA A 16 5.28 -2.97 30.58
CA ALA A 16 5.76 -3.45 29.29
C ALA A 16 7.29 -3.30 29.12
N GLN A 17 7.94 -2.42 29.89
CA GLN A 17 9.38 -2.22 29.84
C GLN A 17 10.17 -3.50 30.19
N GLN A 18 9.61 -4.39 31.02
CA GLN A 18 10.27 -5.67 31.36
C GLN A 18 10.46 -6.60 30.13
N TRP A 19 9.73 -6.38 29.05
CA TRP A 19 9.83 -7.16 27.82
C TRP A 19 10.58 -6.46 26.70
N ALA A 20 11.29 -5.39 27.01
CA ALA A 20 12.01 -4.56 26.03
C ALA A 20 12.95 -5.39 25.12
N ASP A 21 13.61 -6.39 25.69
CA ASP A 21 14.61 -7.22 25.00
C ASP A 21 14.02 -8.51 24.40
N VAL A 22 12.70 -8.68 24.41
CA VAL A 22 12.05 -9.77 23.68
C VAL A 22 12.26 -9.57 22.19
N CYS A 23 12.90 -10.54 21.53
CA CYS A 23 13.19 -10.48 20.10
C CYS A 23 12.07 -11.13 19.30
N VAL A 24 11.73 -10.52 18.17
CA VAL A 24 10.73 -11.00 17.21
C VAL A 24 11.37 -11.22 15.83
N TYR A 25 10.86 -12.19 15.09
CA TYR A 25 11.34 -12.58 13.76
C TYR A 25 10.41 -12.14 12.63
N GLY A 26 9.15 -11.92 12.96
CA GLY A 26 8.10 -11.56 12.02
C GLY A 26 6.90 -10.97 12.72
N VAL A 27 5.85 -10.70 11.96
CA VAL A 27 4.60 -10.11 12.45
C VAL A 27 3.41 -10.69 11.73
N SER A 28 2.31 -10.88 12.45
CA SER A 28 1.03 -11.29 11.87
C SER A 28 -0.13 -10.56 12.52
N SER A 29 -1.12 -10.18 11.73
CA SER A 29 -2.44 -9.69 12.17
C SER A 29 -3.51 -10.80 12.20
N ASP A 30 -3.21 -11.98 11.63
CA ASP A 30 -4.08 -13.14 11.62
C ASP A 30 -3.53 -14.24 12.54
N SER A 31 -4.23 -14.54 13.63
CA SER A 31 -3.81 -15.56 14.61
C SER A 31 -3.59 -16.95 14.00
N ARG A 32 -4.23 -17.24 12.84
CA ARG A 32 -4.09 -18.51 12.10
C ARG A 32 -2.80 -18.59 11.29
N GLN A 33 -2.19 -17.45 10.99
CA GLN A 33 -0.97 -17.34 10.17
C GLN A 33 0.29 -17.08 10.98
N VAL A 34 0.17 -16.90 12.29
CA VAL A 34 1.30 -16.73 13.21
C VAL A 34 2.27 -17.90 13.08
N LYS A 35 3.55 -17.57 13.02
CA LYS A 35 4.68 -18.51 13.02
C LYS A 35 5.48 -18.40 14.31
N GLN A 36 6.32 -19.40 14.56
CA GLN A 36 7.22 -19.38 15.73
C GLN A 36 8.12 -18.14 15.72
N GLY A 37 8.07 -17.38 16.81
CA GLY A 37 8.85 -16.16 16.98
C GLY A 37 8.20 -14.88 16.49
N ASP A 38 6.96 -14.93 15.97
CA ASP A 38 6.24 -13.75 15.51
C ASP A 38 5.73 -12.87 16.66
N LEU A 39 5.60 -11.59 16.34
CA LEU A 39 4.74 -10.65 17.05
C LEU A 39 3.31 -10.77 16.51
N PHE A 40 2.35 -11.04 17.37
CA PHE A 40 0.93 -10.97 16.98
C PHE A 40 0.38 -9.58 17.30
N ILE A 41 -0.20 -8.91 16.30
CA ILE A 41 -0.83 -7.58 16.47
C ILE A 41 -2.31 -7.70 16.18
N THR A 42 -3.16 -7.19 17.07
CA THR A 42 -4.61 -7.17 16.82
C THR A 42 -5.27 -5.90 17.37
N CYS A 43 -6.00 -5.24 16.47
CA CYS A 43 -6.87 -4.12 16.77
C CYS A 43 -8.35 -4.55 16.75
N LEU A 44 -8.61 -5.83 16.43
CA LEU A 44 -9.94 -6.33 16.18
C LEU A 44 -10.62 -6.85 17.44
N GLY A 45 -11.85 -6.42 17.69
CA GLY A 45 -12.93 -7.31 17.77
C GLY A 45 -13.76 -7.30 19.00
N GLU A 46 -14.71 -8.19 18.92
CA GLU A 46 -15.54 -8.57 20.04
C GLU A 46 -14.66 -9.13 21.16
N PRO A 47 -14.80 -8.64 22.40
CA PRO A 47 -13.98 -9.08 23.54
C PRO A 47 -13.95 -10.59 23.74
N LYS A 48 -15.06 -11.27 23.43
CA LYS A 48 -15.16 -12.74 23.52
C LYS A 48 -14.26 -13.48 22.54
N ARG A 49 -13.92 -12.88 21.40
CA ARG A 49 -13.05 -13.48 20.39
C ARG A 49 -11.58 -13.14 20.60
N LEU A 50 -11.30 -11.99 21.22
CA LEU A 50 -9.93 -11.54 21.47
C LEU A 50 -9.12 -12.57 22.23
N HIS A 51 -9.64 -13.12 23.33
CA HIS A 51 -8.97 -14.19 24.08
C HIS A 51 -8.64 -15.39 23.19
N CYS A 52 -9.60 -15.83 22.36
CA CYS A 52 -9.39 -16.97 21.46
C CYS A 52 -8.27 -16.70 20.44
N TYR A 53 -8.22 -15.48 19.88
CA TYR A 53 -7.16 -15.11 18.92
C TYR A 53 -5.80 -15.03 19.58
N VAL A 54 -5.70 -14.43 20.77
CA VAL A 54 -4.43 -14.33 21.49
C VAL A 54 -3.95 -15.73 21.91
N LYS A 55 -4.85 -16.59 22.42
CA LYS A 55 -4.53 -17.98 22.76
C LYS A 55 -4.05 -18.76 21.53
N GLN A 56 -4.74 -18.66 20.42
CA GLN A 56 -4.35 -19.31 19.17
C GLN A 56 -2.99 -18.82 18.68
N ALA A 57 -2.72 -17.51 18.76
CA ALA A 57 -1.43 -16.95 18.40
C ALA A 57 -0.31 -17.48 19.30
N GLN A 58 -0.53 -17.54 20.62
CA GLN A 58 0.40 -18.14 21.58
C GLN A 58 0.69 -19.61 21.25
N GLU A 59 -0.35 -20.41 21.02
CA GLU A 59 -0.23 -21.84 20.69
C GLU A 59 0.56 -22.06 19.39
N ARG A 60 0.54 -21.10 18.48
CA ARG A 60 1.32 -21.12 17.22
C ARG A 60 2.73 -20.56 17.34
N GLY A 61 3.10 -20.04 18.52
CA GLY A 61 4.45 -19.60 18.81
C GLY A 61 4.69 -18.10 18.74
N ALA A 62 3.65 -17.27 18.87
CA ALA A 62 3.84 -15.85 19.11
C ALA A 62 4.68 -15.64 20.36
N VAL A 63 5.70 -14.78 20.29
CA VAL A 63 6.58 -14.46 21.43
C VAL A 63 6.12 -13.21 22.20
N ALA A 64 5.28 -12.38 21.57
CA ALA A 64 4.60 -11.26 22.19
C ALA A 64 3.29 -10.97 21.45
N VAL A 65 2.39 -10.29 22.13
CA VAL A 65 1.12 -9.83 21.58
C VAL A 65 0.94 -8.34 21.83
N VAL A 66 0.56 -7.59 20.80
CA VAL A 66 0.22 -6.17 20.92
C VAL A 66 -1.27 -6.00 20.66
N ILE A 67 -1.94 -5.35 21.60
CA ILE A 67 -3.39 -5.07 21.52
C ILE A 67 -3.67 -3.60 21.73
N ASP A 68 -4.78 -3.10 21.18
CA ASP A 68 -5.20 -1.71 21.42
C ASP A 68 -5.57 -1.51 22.90
N ALA A 69 -5.15 -0.38 23.47
CA ALA A 69 -5.36 -0.07 24.88
C ALA A 69 -6.85 -0.05 25.28
N GLN A 70 -7.74 0.33 24.36
CA GLN A 70 -9.18 0.31 24.61
C GLN A 70 -9.77 -1.09 24.70
N GLN A 71 -9.04 -2.10 24.25
CA GLN A 71 -9.46 -3.51 24.30
C GLN A 71 -8.75 -4.30 25.39
N ALA A 72 -7.58 -3.84 25.84
CA ALA A 72 -6.74 -4.53 26.81
C ALA A 72 -7.48 -4.91 28.10
N PHE A 73 -8.30 -3.99 28.63
CA PHE A 73 -9.07 -4.22 29.88
C PHE A 73 -10.22 -5.24 29.72
N LYS A 74 -10.54 -5.62 28.48
CA LYS A 74 -11.58 -6.63 28.15
C LYS A 74 -10.99 -8.01 27.91
N LEU A 75 -9.66 -8.12 27.86
CA LEU A 75 -8.99 -9.39 27.62
C LEU A 75 -8.98 -10.24 28.90
N ASP A 76 -9.56 -11.43 28.83
CA ASP A 76 -9.32 -12.46 29.83
C ASP A 76 -7.91 -13.01 29.62
N SER A 77 -7.02 -12.80 30.59
CA SER A 77 -5.62 -13.27 30.53
C SER A 77 -5.43 -14.68 31.07
N SER A 78 -6.50 -15.38 31.45
CA SER A 78 -6.43 -16.73 32.01
C SER A 78 -5.79 -17.71 31.03
N GLY A 79 -4.70 -18.37 31.45
CA GLY A 79 -3.97 -19.34 30.62
C GLY A 79 -3.09 -18.73 29.54
N LEU A 80 -2.95 -17.38 29.49
CA LEU A 80 -1.99 -16.71 28.62
C LEU A 80 -0.66 -16.52 29.35
N THR A 81 0.42 -16.90 28.71
CA THR A 81 1.81 -16.79 29.23
C THR A 81 2.67 -15.88 28.39
N VAL A 82 2.24 -15.56 27.17
CA VAL A 82 2.94 -14.66 26.25
C VAL A 82 2.84 -13.21 26.76
N PRO A 83 3.91 -12.38 26.64
CA PRO A 83 3.84 -10.95 26.90
C PRO A 83 2.71 -10.26 26.15
N ILE A 84 1.87 -9.51 26.86
CA ILE A 84 0.78 -8.75 26.28
C ILE A 84 1.06 -7.27 26.48
N ILE A 85 1.23 -6.55 25.37
CA ILE A 85 1.55 -5.13 25.33
C ILE A 85 0.32 -4.36 24.89
N SER A 86 -0.09 -3.42 25.70
CA SER A 86 -1.20 -2.52 25.43
C SER A 86 -0.68 -1.21 24.86
N LEU A 87 -1.07 -0.85 23.63
CA LEU A 87 -0.69 0.42 23.02
C LEU A 87 -1.92 1.28 22.71
N PRO A 88 -1.88 2.58 23.04
CA PRO A 88 -2.92 3.50 22.59
C PRO A 88 -2.78 3.75 21.08
N ASN A 89 -3.92 3.92 20.41
CA ASN A 89 -3.96 4.21 18.97
C ASN A 89 -3.23 3.17 18.10
N LEU A 90 -3.31 1.91 18.45
CA LEU A 90 -2.61 0.82 17.76
C LEU A 90 -2.93 0.78 16.26
N VAL A 91 -4.17 1.11 15.85
CA VAL A 91 -4.59 1.20 14.45
C VAL A 91 -3.67 2.09 13.61
N SER A 92 -3.18 3.19 14.16
CA SER A 92 -2.25 4.08 13.44
C SER A 92 -0.78 3.63 13.51
N MET A 93 -0.44 2.73 14.43
CA MET A 93 0.93 2.31 14.70
C MET A 93 1.28 0.94 14.11
N GLN A 94 0.31 0.07 13.90
CA GLN A 94 0.58 -1.33 13.50
C GLN A 94 1.34 -1.42 12.18
N GLY A 95 1.05 -0.56 11.20
CA GLY A 95 1.79 -0.48 9.96
C GLY A 95 3.26 -0.05 10.15
N LEU A 96 3.51 0.90 11.05
CA LEU A 96 4.88 1.32 11.38
C LEU A 96 5.66 0.23 12.12
N ILE A 97 5.01 -0.47 13.05
CA ILE A 97 5.61 -1.60 13.76
C ILE A 97 5.96 -2.71 12.75
N ALA A 98 5.02 -3.05 11.88
CA ALA A 98 5.25 -4.03 10.83
C ALA A 98 6.36 -3.62 9.85
N ALA A 99 6.44 -2.32 9.48
CA ALA A 99 7.51 -1.80 8.64
C ALA A 99 8.88 -2.01 9.31
N ARG A 100 9.03 -1.65 10.58
CA ARG A 100 10.29 -1.82 11.33
C ARG A 100 10.72 -3.28 11.43
N ILE A 101 9.79 -4.22 11.67
CA ILE A 101 10.07 -5.65 11.69
C ILE A 101 10.56 -6.13 10.32
N ASN A 102 10.02 -5.59 9.24
CA ASN A 102 10.42 -5.90 7.87
C ASN A 102 11.55 -5.00 7.34
N HIS A 103 12.32 -4.34 8.24
CA HIS A 103 13.47 -3.48 7.91
C HIS A 103 13.11 -2.27 7.05
N ASP A 104 11.94 -1.66 7.28
CA ASP A 104 11.47 -0.45 6.59
C ASP A 104 11.59 -0.54 5.05
N PRO A 105 10.96 -1.52 4.39
CA PRO A 105 11.21 -1.86 2.99
C PRO A 105 11.02 -0.68 2.04
N SER A 106 10.10 0.24 2.34
CA SER A 106 9.86 1.44 1.54
C SER A 106 10.93 2.53 1.69
N GLN A 107 11.99 2.31 2.46
CA GLN A 107 13.20 3.14 2.44
C GLN A 107 14.24 2.65 1.41
N HIS A 108 14.13 1.39 0.98
CA HIS A 108 15.07 0.73 0.08
C HIS A 108 14.47 0.46 -1.31
N MET A 109 13.18 0.70 -1.47
CA MET A 109 12.42 0.41 -2.68
C MET A 109 11.45 1.57 -2.94
N SER A 110 11.40 2.08 -4.18
CA SER A 110 10.47 3.13 -4.58
C SER A 110 9.04 2.62 -4.64
N LEU A 111 8.13 3.17 -3.84
CA LEU A 111 6.71 2.84 -3.91
C LEU A 111 5.97 3.78 -4.88
N ILE A 112 5.25 3.18 -5.83
CA ILE A 112 4.41 3.85 -6.82
C ILE A 112 2.96 3.51 -6.48
N GLY A 113 2.23 4.45 -5.88
CA GLY A 113 0.82 4.29 -5.54
C GLY A 113 -0.07 4.70 -6.71
N ILE A 114 -0.99 3.84 -7.11
CA ILE A 114 -1.92 4.09 -8.22
C ILE A 114 -3.34 4.11 -7.67
N THR A 115 -4.02 5.26 -7.80
CA THR A 115 -5.41 5.42 -7.38
C THR A 115 -6.29 5.91 -8.51
N GLY A 116 -7.58 5.75 -8.35
CA GLY A 116 -8.64 6.11 -9.28
C GLY A 116 -9.77 5.09 -9.23
N THR A 117 -10.82 5.28 -10.01
CA THR A 117 -11.90 4.29 -10.10
C THR A 117 -11.46 3.10 -10.93
N ASN A 118 -11.02 3.33 -12.16
CA ASN A 118 -10.63 2.31 -13.12
C ASN A 118 -9.15 2.43 -13.52
N GLY A 119 -8.57 1.36 -14.08
CA GLY A 119 -7.22 1.37 -14.65
C GLY A 119 -6.08 1.08 -13.66
N LYS A 120 -6.33 1.00 -12.36
CA LYS A 120 -5.28 0.72 -11.35
C LYS A 120 -4.49 -0.56 -11.66
N THR A 121 -5.19 -1.65 -11.90
CA THR A 121 -4.59 -2.96 -12.19
C THR A 121 -3.77 -2.94 -13.47
N SER A 122 -4.31 -2.39 -14.56
CA SER A 122 -3.57 -2.27 -15.82
C SER A 122 -2.31 -1.42 -15.65
N CYS A 123 -2.41 -0.27 -14.97
CA CYS A 123 -1.26 0.60 -14.72
C CYS A 123 -0.20 -0.10 -13.86
N SER A 124 -0.58 -0.80 -12.79
CA SER A 124 0.38 -1.51 -11.93
C SER A 124 1.14 -2.60 -12.70
N GLN A 125 0.43 -3.36 -13.54
CA GLN A 125 1.03 -4.40 -14.39
C GLN A 125 1.97 -3.80 -15.44
N PHE A 126 1.55 -2.74 -16.15
CA PHE A 126 2.39 -2.09 -17.17
C PHE A 126 3.64 -1.46 -16.57
N ILE A 127 3.51 -0.81 -15.39
CA ILE A 127 4.68 -0.26 -14.70
C ILE A 127 5.67 -1.38 -14.38
N ALA A 128 5.21 -2.49 -13.80
CA ALA A 128 6.08 -3.59 -13.46
C ALA A 128 6.72 -4.25 -14.69
N GLN A 129 5.99 -4.37 -15.81
CA GLN A 129 6.53 -4.85 -17.08
C GLN A 129 7.62 -3.90 -17.64
N CYS A 130 7.38 -2.58 -17.61
CA CYS A 130 8.38 -1.61 -18.03
C CYS A 130 9.68 -1.71 -17.21
N PHE A 131 9.58 -1.93 -15.90
CA PHE A 131 10.76 -2.18 -15.08
C PHE A 131 11.47 -3.47 -15.50
N SER A 132 10.72 -4.54 -15.75
CA SER A 132 11.26 -5.83 -16.21
C SER A 132 11.99 -5.69 -17.54
N ASP A 133 11.42 -4.95 -18.50
CA ASP A 133 12.04 -4.68 -19.81
C ASP A 133 13.35 -3.89 -19.69
N LEU A 134 13.48 -3.12 -18.62
CA LEU A 134 14.72 -2.39 -18.28
C LEU A 134 15.72 -3.26 -17.47
N GLY A 135 15.43 -4.54 -17.24
CA GLY A 135 16.24 -5.44 -16.42
C GLY A 135 16.18 -5.13 -14.92
N LEU A 136 15.13 -4.46 -14.45
CA LEU A 136 14.91 -4.09 -13.05
C LEU A 136 13.75 -4.91 -12.46
N THR A 137 13.88 -5.31 -11.21
CA THR A 137 12.83 -6.05 -10.51
C THR A 137 11.82 -5.08 -9.88
N CYS A 138 10.56 -5.23 -10.24
CA CYS A 138 9.44 -4.46 -9.66
C CYS A 138 8.40 -5.41 -9.07
N GLY A 139 8.00 -5.12 -7.83
CA GLY A 139 6.88 -5.78 -7.20
C GLY A 139 5.53 -5.20 -7.62
N VAL A 140 4.48 -5.97 -7.40
CA VAL A 140 3.09 -5.54 -7.57
C VAL A 140 2.29 -5.89 -6.32
N VAL A 141 1.41 -4.98 -5.91
CA VAL A 141 0.36 -5.23 -4.91
C VAL A 141 -0.97 -4.76 -5.47
N GLY A 142 -1.90 -5.68 -5.71
CA GLY A 142 -3.17 -5.31 -6.30
C GLY A 142 -4.17 -6.45 -6.41
N THR A 143 -5.18 -6.23 -7.24
CA THR A 143 -6.32 -7.14 -7.44
C THR A 143 -5.89 -8.53 -7.95
N LEU A 144 -4.85 -8.61 -8.77
CA LEU A 144 -4.34 -9.87 -9.29
C LEU A 144 -3.45 -10.63 -8.30
N GLY A 145 -3.08 -9.99 -7.19
CA GLY A 145 -2.25 -10.58 -6.15
C GLY A 145 -1.10 -9.69 -5.73
N TYR A 146 -0.19 -10.25 -4.94
CA TYR A 146 0.97 -9.59 -4.33
C TYR A 146 2.24 -10.36 -4.65
N GLY A 147 3.33 -9.69 -4.99
CA GLY A 147 4.62 -10.32 -5.26
C GLY A 147 5.31 -9.78 -6.50
N LEU A 148 6.22 -10.55 -7.06
CA LEU A 148 6.83 -10.28 -8.36
C LEU A 148 5.91 -10.77 -9.49
N LEU A 149 5.98 -10.16 -10.69
CA LEU A 149 5.04 -10.42 -11.80
C LEU A 149 4.77 -11.91 -12.07
N ASP A 150 5.82 -12.73 -12.06
CA ASP A 150 5.70 -14.16 -12.42
C ASP A 150 5.26 -15.05 -11.23
N THR A 151 5.17 -14.47 -10.02
CA THR A 151 4.93 -15.24 -8.79
C THR A 151 3.91 -14.57 -7.86
N LEU A 152 2.87 -13.95 -8.45
CA LEU A 152 1.81 -13.29 -7.67
C LEU A 152 1.02 -14.32 -6.85
N VAL A 153 0.86 -14.01 -5.56
CA VAL A 153 0.01 -14.77 -4.65
C VAL A 153 -1.29 -14.01 -4.44
N GLN A 154 -2.41 -14.64 -4.70
CA GLN A 154 -3.71 -14.02 -4.49
C GLN A 154 -3.96 -13.67 -3.02
N GLY A 155 -4.52 -12.49 -2.80
CA GLY A 155 -4.94 -12.00 -1.50
C GLY A 155 -6.43 -11.67 -1.46
N PRO A 156 -7.00 -11.47 -0.27
CA PRO A 156 -8.44 -11.21 -0.10
C PRO A 156 -8.86 -9.79 -0.52
N ASN A 157 -7.92 -8.88 -0.68
CA ASN A 157 -8.19 -7.47 -0.95
C ASN A 157 -7.22 -6.90 -1.98
N THR A 158 -7.67 -5.96 -2.81
CA THR A 158 -6.81 -5.19 -3.72
C THR A 158 -5.68 -4.47 -2.98
N THR A 159 -6.00 -3.87 -1.84
CA THR A 159 -5.02 -3.27 -0.91
C THR A 159 -5.11 -4.05 0.40
N PRO A 160 -4.11 -4.86 0.76
CA PRO A 160 -4.12 -5.65 2.00
C PRO A 160 -4.07 -4.77 3.24
N ASP A 161 -4.29 -5.37 4.41
CA ASP A 161 -4.03 -4.70 5.69
C ASP A 161 -2.55 -4.31 5.81
N GLU A 162 -2.25 -3.36 6.69
CA GLU A 162 -0.93 -2.76 6.81
C GLU A 162 0.16 -3.75 7.25
N VAL A 163 -0.18 -4.76 8.03
CA VAL A 163 0.78 -5.80 8.47
C VAL A 163 1.14 -6.69 7.30
N THR A 164 0.13 -7.16 6.56
CA THR A 164 0.31 -7.91 5.32
C THR A 164 1.06 -7.09 4.28
N MET A 165 0.70 -5.80 4.10
CA MET A 165 1.39 -4.88 3.19
C MET A 165 2.89 -4.84 3.46
N GLN A 166 3.29 -4.56 4.70
CA GLN A 166 4.70 -4.44 5.06
C GLN A 166 5.45 -5.77 4.92
N SER A 167 4.81 -6.89 5.25
CA SER A 167 5.40 -8.22 5.06
C SER A 167 5.64 -8.55 3.59
N GLN A 168 4.70 -8.20 2.71
CA GLN A 168 4.85 -8.38 1.26
C GLN A 168 5.95 -7.47 0.70
N LEU A 169 5.99 -6.20 1.10
CA LEU A 169 7.04 -5.27 0.69
C LEU A 169 8.42 -5.76 1.16
N GLY A 170 8.53 -6.26 2.39
CA GLY A 170 9.77 -6.85 2.90
C GLY A 170 10.24 -8.05 2.09
N ALA A 171 9.33 -8.96 1.74
CA ALA A 171 9.64 -10.12 0.90
C ALA A 171 10.11 -9.71 -0.51
N MET A 172 9.45 -8.73 -1.13
CA MET A 172 9.84 -8.20 -2.44
C MET A 172 11.20 -7.50 -2.39
N ALA A 173 11.48 -6.70 -1.34
CA ALA A 173 12.78 -6.06 -1.15
C ALA A 173 13.91 -7.10 -1.00
N GLN A 174 13.69 -8.17 -0.22
CA GLN A 174 14.64 -9.29 -0.07
C GLN A 174 14.86 -10.04 -1.38
N ALA A 175 13.85 -10.10 -2.26
CA ALA A 175 13.96 -10.66 -3.60
C ALA A 175 14.62 -9.69 -4.63
N GLY A 176 15.09 -8.53 -4.19
CA GLY A 176 15.82 -7.57 -5.02
C GLY A 176 14.93 -6.57 -5.79
N ALA A 177 13.66 -6.42 -5.41
CA ALA A 177 12.80 -5.41 -6.01
C ALA A 177 13.30 -4.00 -5.68
N VAL A 178 13.48 -3.17 -6.71
CA VAL A 178 13.88 -1.76 -6.58
C VAL A 178 12.69 -0.82 -6.58
N ALA A 179 11.54 -1.31 -7.00
CA ALA A 179 10.27 -0.59 -7.01
C ALA A 179 9.10 -1.52 -6.71
N CYS A 180 7.96 -0.95 -6.30
CA CYS A 180 6.70 -1.68 -6.19
C CYS A 180 5.53 -0.80 -6.64
N ALA A 181 4.74 -1.31 -7.59
CA ALA A 181 3.51 -0.68 -8.06
C ALA A 181 2.32 -1.18 -7.21
N ILE A 182 1.65 -0.26 -6.53
CA ILE A 182 0.61 -0.58 -5.53
C ILE A 182 -0.73 -0.01 -5.96
N GLU A 183 -1.74 -0.86 -6.11
CA GLU A 183 -3.12 -0.42 -6.27
C GLU A 183 -3.64 0.14 -4.94
N VAL A 184 -3.83 1.45 -4.90
CA VAL A 184 -4.31 2.18 -3.74
C VAL A 184 -5.82 2.36 -3.84
N SER A 185 -6.57 1.45 -3.21
CA SER A 185 -8.03 1.55 -3.15
C SER A 185 -8.49 2.62 -2.16
N SER A 186 -9.67 3.20 -2.41
CA SER A 186 -10.26 4.17 -1.49
C SER A 186 -10.56 3.57 -0.11
N HIS A 187 -10.97 2.31 -0.04
CA HIS A 187 -11.12 1.59 1.23
C HIS A 187 -9.77 1.46 1.95
N GLY A 188 -8.69 1.14 1.21
CA GLY A 188 -7.36 1.03 1.77
C GLY A 188 -6.88 2.35 2.40
N LEU A 189 -7.12 3.48 1.73
CA LEU A 189 -6.83 4.82 2.26
C LEU A 189 -7.68 5.14 3.49
N ALA A 190 -9.01 5.02 3.36
CA ALA A 190 -9.93 5.34 4.45
C ALA A 190 -9.70 4.50 5.72
N GLN A 191 -9.25 3.26 5.57
CA GLN A 191 -8.99 2.34 6.67
C GLN A 191 -7.54 2.37 7.17
N GLY A 192 -6.66 3.22 6.62
CA GLY A 192 -5.27 3.35 7.03
C GLY A 192 -4.37 2.16 6.66
N ARG A 193 -4.81 1.27 5.76
CA ARG A 193 -4.05 0.06 5.38
C ARG A 193 -2.67 0.31 4.77
N LEU A 194 -2.39 1.57 4.44
CA LEU A 194 -1.12 2.02 3.86
C LEU A 194 -0.22 2.72 4.89
N ASN A 195 -0.62 2.73 6.16
CA ASN A 195 0.20 3.27 7.23
C ASN A 195 1.55 2.52 7.28
N GLY A 196 2.63 3.28 7.42
CA GLY A 196 4.00 2.74 7.37
C GLY A 196 4.60 2.67 5.95
N CYS A 197 3.81 2.89 4.87
CA CYS A 197 4.33 3.01 3.52
C CYS A 197 4.90 4.41 3.26
N ARG A 198 5.95 4.50 2.45
CA ARG A 198 6.57 5.74 1.99
C ARG A 198 6.44 5.84 0.47
N PHE A 199 5.31 6.36 -0.01
CA PHE A 199 5.11 6.57 -1.45
C PHE A 199 6.04 7.67 -1.96
N GLU A 200 6.79 7.36 -3.00
CA GLU A 200 7.61 8.31 -3.74
C GLU A 200 6.86 8.89 -4.94
N THR A 201 6.02 8.06 -5.57
CA THR A 201 5.22 8.46 -6.73
C THR A 201 3.74 8.12 -6.51
N ALA A 202 2.85 9.06 -6.84
CA ALA A 202 1.40 8.87 -6.86
C ALA A 202 0.86 9.03 -8.28
N VAL A 203 -0.02 8.12 -8.70
CA VAL A 203 -0.67 8.14 -10.01
C VAL A 203 -2.18 8.23 -9.83
N PHE A 204 -2.81 9.20 -10.49
CA PHE A 204 -4.27 9.34 -10.56
C PHE A 204 -4.77 8.98 -11.95
N THR A 205 -5.69 8.01 -12.04
CA THR A 205 -6.21 7.53 -13.33
C THR A 205 -7.52 8.21 -13.72
N ASN A 206 -8.54 8.15 -12.90
CA ASN A 206 -9.86 8.78 -13.12
C ASN A 206 -10.75 8.71 -11.88
N LEU A 207 -11.82 9.51 -11.86
CA LEU A 207 -12.86 9.46 -10.84
C LEU A 207 -14.24 9.33 -11.51
N THR A 208 -14.83 8.16 -11.44
CA THR A 208 -16.21 7.89 -11.88
C THR A 208 -17.02 7.31 -10.72
N GLN A 209 -18.34 7.20 -10.87
CA GLN A 209 -19.23 6.74 -9.81
C GLN A 209 -18.92 5.28 -9.44
N ASP A 210 -18.53 5.06 -8.18
CA ASP A 210 -18.29 3.77 -7.57
C ASP A 210 -18.29 3.91 -6.03
N HIS A 211 -18.51 2.81 -5.31
CA HIS A 211 -18.39 2.73 -3.83
C HIS A 211 -19.14 3.82 -3.04
N LEU A 212 -20.27 4.35 -3.57
CA LEU A 212 -21.07 5.36 -2.86
C LEU A 212 -21.81 4.78 -1.64
N ASP A 213 -22.03 3.49 -1.60
CA ASP A 213 -22.51 2.75 -0.44
C ASP A 213 -21.59 2.91 0.79
N TYR A 214 -20.27 3.07 0.55
CA TYR A 214 -19.26 3.27 1.57
C TYR A 214 -18.93 4.76 1.82
N HIS A 215 -18.73 5.54 0.74
CA HIS A 215 -18.27 6.93 0.83
C HIS A 215 -19.40 7.96 0.91
N GLY A 216 -20.62 7.59 0.58
CA GLY A 216 -21.81 8.44 0.60
C GLY A 216 -21.91 9.39 -0.58
N THR A 217 -20.87 10.14 -0.93
CA THR A 217 -20.86 11.12 -2.02
C THR A 217 -19.63 10.98 -2.92
N MET A 218 -19.73 11.45 -4.16
CA MET A 218 -18.60 11.53 -5.10
C MET A 218 -17.48 12.43 -4.56
N GLN A 219 -17.86 13.52 -3.89
CA GLN A 219 -16.89 14.43 -3.27
C GLN A 219 -16.05 13.69 -2.20
N ALA A 220 -16.69 13.05 -1.23
CA ALA A 220 -15.99 12.28 -0.18
C ALA A 220 -15.14 11.15 -0.78
N TYR A 221 -15.62 10.49 -1.84
CA TYR A 221 -14.86 9.47 -2.56
C TYR A 221 -13.58 10.04 -3.21
N GLY A 222 -13.69 11.21 -3.86
CA GLY A 222 -12.54 11.92 -4.42
C GLY A 222 -11.55 12.39 -3.36
N GLU A 223 -12.05 13.02 -2.27
CA GLU A 223 -11.22 13.50 -1.14
C GLU A 223 -10.40 12.37 -0.51
N VAL A 224 -10.97 11.18 -0.36
CA VAL A 224 -10.22 10.01 0.13
C VAL A 224 -9.09 9.66 -0.83
N LYS A 225 -9.31 9.65 -2.15
CA LYS A 225 -8.23 9.39 -3.13
C LYS A 225 -7.16 10.48 -3.14
N ALA A 226 -7.54 11.74 -2.93
CA ALA A 226 -6.63 12.88 -2.85
C ALA A 226 -5.60 12.74 -1.72
N GLN A 227 -5.91 11.97 -0.66
CA GLN A 227 -4.98 11.72 0.43
C GLN A 227 -3.64 11.14 -0.03
N LEU A 228 -3.62 10.34 -1.11
CA LEU A 228 -2.37 9.80 -1.66
C LEU A 228 -1.44 10.92 -2.15
N PHE A 229 -1.98 12.04 -2.63
CA PHE A 229 -1.21 13.17 -3.17
C PHE A 229 -0.73 14.14 -2.10
N SER A 230 -1.13 13.94 -0.86
CA SER A 230 -0.63 14.64 0.33
C SER A 230 0.34 13.77 1.17
N TRP A 231 0.80 12.64 0.63
CA TRP A 231 1.67 11.71 1.36
C TRP A 231 3.01 12.39 1.71
N PRO A 232 3.49 12.32 2.97
CA PRO A 232 4.65 13.09 3.41
C PRO A 232 5.95 12.81 2.64
N SER A 233 6.08 11.62 2.07
CA SER A 233 7.26 11.18 1.30
C SER A 233 7.14 11.40 -0.20
N LEU A 234 6.01 11.95 -0.68
CA LEU A 234 5.73 12.09 -2.09
C LEU A 234 6.70 13.06 -2.77
N ARG A 235 7.28 12.64 -3.89
CA ARG A 235 8.18 13.44 -4.72
C ARG A 235 7.63 13.70 -6.10
N THR A 236 6.81 12.77 -6.61
CA THR A 236 6.27 12.83 -7.96
C THR A 236 4.77 12.51 -7.96
N ALA A 237 4.00 13.28 -8.71
CA ALA A 237 2.60 13.05 -9.00
C ALA A 237 2.39 12.92 -10.51
N VAL A 238 1.60 11.93 -10.93
CA VAL A 238 1.20 11.73 -12.34
C VAL A 238 -0.32 11.79 -12.38
N VAL A 239 -0.86 12.76 -13.11
CA VAL A 239 -2.29 13.08 -13.05
C VAL A 239 -2.93 13.06 -14.43
N ASN A 240 -4.04 12.37 -14.56
CA ASN A 240 -4.87 12.40 -15.75
C ASN A 240 -5.48 13.80 -15.94
N PHE A 241 -5.08 14.49 -17.00
CA PHE A 241 -5.57 15.83 -17.33
C PHE A 241 -6.95 15.80 -18.01
N ASP A 242 -7.38 14.64 -18.53
CA ASP A 242 -8.70 14.49 -19.15
C ASP A 242 -9.84 14.40 -18.12
N ASP A 243 -9.50 14.14 -16.86
CA ASP A 243 -10.46 13.99 -15.76
C ASP A 243 -10.64 15.32 -14.99
N ASP A 244 -11.90 15.73 -14.75
CA ASP A 244 -12.21 17.00 -14.08
C ASP A 244 -11.67 17.03 -12.63
N PHE A 245 -11.79 15.91 -11.91
CA PHE A 245 -11.25 15.81 -10.56
C PHE A 245 -9.71 15.84 -10.59
N GLY A 246 -9.10 15.19 -11.59
CA GLY A 246 -7.65 15.22 -11.82
C GLY A 246 -7.14 16.65 -12.03
N ARG A 247 -7.81 17.45 -12.85
CA ARG A 247 -7.47 18.88 -13.02
C ARG A 247 -7.60 19.68 -11.72
N GLY A 248 -8.65 19.41 -10.93
CA GLY A 248 -8.81 20.02 -9.61
C GLY A 248 -7.69 19.66 -8.65
N LEU A 249 -7.31 18.39 -8.63
CA LEU A 249 -6.27 17.84 -7.76
C LEU A 249 -4.90 18.53 -7.95
N LEU A 250 -4.59 19.00 -9.17
CA LEU A 250 -3.33 19.73 -9.46
C LEU A 250 -3.15 20.96 -8.58
N ASN A 251 -4.24 21.60 -8.14
CA ASN A 251 -4.18 22.78 -7.28
C ASN A 251 -3.93 22.44 -5.80
N GLU A 252 -4.11 21.17 -5.43
CA GLU A 252 -3.97 20.70 -4.05
C GLU A 252 -2.60 20.06 -3.79
N ILE A 253 -1.90 19.66 -4.85
CA ILE A 253 -0.56 19.04 -4.75
C ILE A 253 0.45 20.10 -4.30
N ALA A 254 1.26 19.75 -3.29
CA ALA A 254 2.27 20.65 -2.77
C ALA A 254 3.28 21.07 -3.86
N PRO A 255 3.71 22.35 -3.92
CA PRO A 255 4.65 22.84 -4.94
C PRO A 255 6.02 22.14 -4.95
N SER A 256 6.37 21.46 -3.86
CA SER A 256 7.60 20.65 -3.75
C SER A 256 7.51 19.31 -4.48
N VAL A 257 6.30 18.87 -4.84
CA VAL A 257 6.06 17.62 -5.57
C VAL A 257 6.14 17.89 -7.07
N LYS A 258 7.02 17.19 -7.77
CA LYS A 258 7.09 17.29 -9.22
C LYS A 258 5.86 16.66 -9.85
N THR A 259 5.10 17.46 -10.59
CA THR A 259 3.87 16.98 -11.22
C THR A 259 4.09 16.74 -12.70
N TYR A 260 3.54 15.64 -13.19
CA TYR A 260 3.39 15.33 -14.61
C TYR A 260 1.91 15.12 -14.91
N THR A 261 1.46 15.67 -16.02
CA THR A 261 0.12 15.47 -16.54
C THR A 261 0.13 14.60 -17.79
N TYR A 262 -0.92 13.83 -18.00
CA TYR A 262 -1.09 13.10 -19.25
C TYR A 262 -2.50 13.25 -19.79
N SER A 263 -2.63 13.19 -21.13
CA SER A 263 -3.91 13.24 -21.85
C SER A 263 -3.92 12.26 -23.02
N ALA A 264 -5.02 11.54 -23.17
CA ALA A 264 -5.30 10.72 -24.35
C ALA A 264 -6.09 11.49 -25.41
N GLN A 265 -6.53 12.73 -25.12
CA GLN A 265 -7.27 13.58 -26.07
C GLN A 265 -6.29 14.34 -26.96
N ILE A 266 -6.39 14.11 -28.28
CA ILE A 266 -5.49 14.75 -29.28
C ILE A 266 -5.57 16.28 -29.20
N CYS A 267 -6.73 16.85 -28.90
CA CYS A 267 -6.90 18.31 -28.75
C CYS A 267 -6.21 18.90 -27.52
N GLN A 268 -5.72 18.08 -26.59
CA GLN A 268 -5.06 18.51 -25.36
C GLN A 268 -3.56 18.21 -25.34
N VAL A 269 -2.98 17.79 -26.48
CA VAL A 269 -1.56 17.40 -26.58
C VAL A 269 -0.59 18.51 -26.13
N ASP A 270 -0.96 19.77 -26.30
CA ASP A 270 -0.14 20.94 -25.92
C ASP A 270 -0.36 21.38 -24.44
N TYR A 271 -1.32 20.80 -23.75
CA TYR A 271 -1.68 21.16 -22.37
C TYR A 271 -1.21 20.13 -21.33
N ALA A 272 -0.81 18.96 -21.78
CA ALA A 272 -0.31 17.90 -20.90
C ALA A 272 1.18 17.62 -21.19
N ASP A 273 1.93 17.24 -20.16
CA ASP A 273 3.35 16.86 -20.28
C ASP A 273 3.54 15.62 -21.17
N VAL A 274 2.57 14.70 -21.11
CA VAL A 274 2.51 13.51 -21.96
C VAL A 274 1.17 13.51 -22.69
N GLY A 275 1.19 13.64 -23.99
CA GLY A 275 -0.02 13.75 -24.81
C GLY A 275 0.03 12.86 -26.04
N VAL A 276 -1.15 12.58 -26.59
CA VAL A 276 -1.32 11.81 -27.82
C VAL A 276 -1.58 12.76 -28.99
N SER A 277 -0.71 12.77 -30.00
CA SER A 277 -0.90 13.57 -31.22
C SER A 277 -1.57 12.78 -32.36
N SER A 278 -1.54 11.47 -32.32
CA SER A 278 -2.23 10.61 -33.27
C SER A 278 -2.62 9.31 -32.57
N LEU A 279 -3.86 8.86 -32.80
CA LEU A 279 -4.41 7.61 -32.27
C LEU A 279 -5.16 6.87 -33.38
N VAL A 280 -4.74 5.65 -33.65
CA VAL A 280 -5.43 4.75 -34.58
C VAL A 280 -5.76 3.46 -33.88
N GLN A 281 -7.03 3.10 -33.84
CA GLN A 281 -7.50 1.83 -33.32
C GLN A 281 -7.87 0.91 -34.50
N HIS A 282 -7.39 -0.32 -34.46
CA HIS A 282 -7.68 -1.35 -35.48
C HIS A 282 -7.90 -2.70 -34.80
N GLU A 283 -8.24 -3.73 -35.57
CA GLU A 283 -8.57 -5.07 -35.08
C GLU A 283 -7.44 -5.79 -34.30
N HIS A 284 -6.20 -5.32 -34.44
CA HIS A 284 -5.02 -5.89 -33.78
C HIS A 284 -4.50 -5.04 -32.61
N GLY A 285 -5.19 -3.94 -32.26
CA GLY A 285 -4.81 -3.09 -31.13
C GLY A 285 -4.83 -1.59 -31.43
N ILE A 286 -3.97 -0.86 -30.76
CA ILE A 286 -3.87 0.60 -30.81
C ILE A 286 -2.47 1.00 -31.26
N GLU A 287 -2.38 1.92 -32.22
CA GLU A 287 -1.16 2.67 -32.54
C GLU A 287 -1.35 4.14 -32.16
N ALA A 288 -0.41 4.70 -31.42
CA ALA A 288 -0.46 6.10 -31.02
C ALA A 288 0.90 6.76 -31.12
N VAL A 289 0.93 8.03 -31.56
CA VAL A 289 2.12 8.89 -31.45
C VAL A 289 2.01 9.65 -30.13
N ILE A 290 2.94 9.39 -29.23
CA ILE A 290 2.99 9.98 -27.91
C ILE A 290 4.06 11.07 -27.89
N ASN A 291 3.67 12.27 -27.45
CA ASN A 291 4.59 13.36 -27.15
C ASN A 291 4.94 13.31 -25.66
N THR A 292 6.22 13.43 -25.37
CA THR A 292 6.74 13.48 -24.00
C THR A 292 7.72 14.63 -23.85
N PRO A 293 8.08 15.06 -22.64
CA PRO A 293 9.14 16.06 -22.43
C PRO A 293 10.51 15.67 -23.01
N LYS A 294 10.69 14.39 -23.39
CA LYS A 294 11.94 13.89 -24.01
C LYS A 294 11.85 13.68 -25.52
N GLY A 295 10.70 13.98 -26.13
CA GLY A 295 10.45 13.80 -27.56
C GLY A 295 9.28 12.88 -27.87
N GLN A 296 9.11 12.55 -29.14
CA GLN A 296 8.01 11.71 -29.63
C GLN A 296 8.40 10.23 -29.68
N SER A 297 7.43 9.39 -29.44
CA SER A 297 7.55 7.94 -29.58
C SER A 297 6.30 7.33 -30.20
N LEU A 298 6.46 6.28 -31.00
CA LEU A 298 5.36 5.46 -31.50
C LEU A 298 5.06 4.35 -30.50
N LEU A 299 3.85 4.36 -29.94
CA LEU A 299 3.32 3.30 -29.11
C LEU A 299 2.47 2.34 -29.95
N LYS A 300 2.75 1.04 -29.84
CA LYS A 300 1.92 -0.03 -30.42
C LYS A 300 1.53 -0.99 -29.29
N VAL A 301 0.23 -1.16 -29.10
CA VAL A 301 -0.30 -1.99 -28.01
C VAL A 301 -1.32 -2.97 -28.61
N GLY A 302 -1.07 -4.26 -28.45
CA GLY A 302 -1.96 -5.33 -28.91
C GLY A 302 -3.16 -5.57 -27.98
N LEU A 303 -3.72 -4.53 -27.40
CA LEU A 303 -4.94 -4.59 -26.61
C LEU A 303 -6.15 -4.27 -27.48
N ILE A 304 -7.19 -5.08 -27.40
CA ILE A 304 -8.46 -4.92 -28.10
C ILE A 304 -9.54 -4.47 -27.12
#